data_e4eb6677c73e28bb5443d86e2b89dfe2
#
_entry.id   e4eb6677c73e28bb5443d86e2b89dfe2
#
_cell.length_a   1.000
_cell.length_b   1.000
_cell.length_c   1.000
_cell.angle_alpha   90.00
_cell.angle_beta   90.00
_cell.angle_gamma   90.00
#
_symmetry.space_group_name_H-M   'P 1'
#
loop_
_entity.id
_entity.type
_entity.pdbx_description
1 polymer ?
#
loop_
_entity_poly.entity_id
_entity_poly.type
_entity_poly.pdbx_seq_one_letter_code
_entity_poly.pdbx_strand_id
1 'polypeptide(L)'
;DAKALIAGISLAKDLANRPGNVCTPTHLAETAVKLAAEHPTLHCKIMEETDMENMGMGSFLSVSQGSRQPAKLIELKYSQSQVGGQKPIVLVGKGVTFDSGGISLKPGAAMDEMKYDMGGAASVLGTMLTIAKMRPAVDVIALIPATENLPDGNASKPGDIVKSMSGQTIEILNTDAEGRLILCDALTYAERFNPDVIIDIATLTGACVVALGAHATGLLSNDDQLSLDLTEAGEA
;
A
#
# COMPACT_ATOMS: atom_id res chain seq x y z
N ASP A 1 -0.94 25.91 1.97
CA ASP A 1 -1.15 24.58 2.55
C ASP A 1 -2.50 23.95 2.12
N ALA A 2 -3.65 24.62 2.27
CA ALA A 2 -4.96 24.07 1.86
C ALA A 2 -5.01 23.59 0.40
N LYS A 3 -4.39 24.30 -0.54
CA LYS A 3 -4.34 23.88 -1.95
C LYS A 3 -3.54 22.58 -2.15
N ALA A 4 -2.50 22.36 -1.36
CA ALA A 4 -1.72 21.12 -1.41
C ALA A 4 -2.53 19.94 -0.87
N LEU A 5 -3.21 20.13 0.25
CA LEU A 5 -4.11 19.13 0.84
C LEU A 5 -5.24 18.75 -0.14
N ILE A 6 -5.92 19.74 -0.73
CA ILE A 6 -6.97 19.50 -1.72
C ILE A 6 -6.43 18.68 -2.90
N ALA A 7 -5.24 19.01 -3.40
CA ALA A 7 -4.66 18.27 -4.52
C ALA A 7 -4.39 16.80 -4.16
N GLY A 8 -3.84 16.53 -2.96
CA GLY A 8 -3.60 15.16 -2.48
C GLY A 8 -4.89 14.38 -2.27
N ILE A 9 -5.89 14.98 -1.61
CA ILE A 9 -7.20 14.36 -1.39
C ILE A 9 -7.89 14.08 -2.73
N SER A 10 -7.83 15.00 -3.69
CA SER A 10 -8.41 14.79 -5.02
C SER A 10 -7.73 13.62 -5.74
N LEU A 11 -6.41 13.54 -5.72
CA LEU A 11 -5.68 12.43 -6.32
C LEU A 11 -6.09 11.09 -5.68
N ALA A 12 -6.14 11.02 -4.34
CA ALA A 12 -6.52 9.80 -3.64
C ALA A 12 -7.95 9.35 -4.02
N LYS A 13 -8.90 10.29 -4.05
CA LYS A 13 -10.29 10.01 -4.45
C LYS A 13 -10.39 9.60 -5.93
N ASP A 14 -9.67 10.27 -6.82
CA ASP A 14 -9.67 9.96 -8.25
C ASP A 14 -9.14 8.55 -8.51
N LEU A 15 -8.06 8.14 -7.84
CA LEU A 15 -7.51 6.80 -7.96
C LEU A 15 -8.49 5.74 -7.44
N ALA A 16 -9.02 5.92 -6.23
CA ALA A 16 -9.92 4.96 -5.61
C ALA A 16 -11.26 4.81 -6.36
N ASN A 17 -11.77 5.87 -6.97
CA ASN A 17 -13.03 5.83 -7.71
C ASN A 17 -12.92 5.19 -9.10
N ARG A 18 -11.71 5.01 -9.64
CA ARG A 18 -11.51 4.36 -10.93
C ARG A 18 -11.87 2.88 -10.88
N PRO A 19 -12.46 2.32 -11.95
CA PRO A 19 -12.71 0.89 -12.00
C PRO A 19 -11.41 0.08 -12.10
N GLY A 20 -11.42 -1.17 -11.62
CA GLY A 20 -10.24 -2.04 -11.56
C GLY A 20 -9.56 -2.30 -12.90
N ASN A 21 -10.31 -2.25 -14.02
CA ASN A 21 -9.73 -2.37 -15.37
C ASN A 21 -8.98 -1.09 -15.85
N VAL A 22 -9.05 -0.01 -15.08
CA VAL A 22 -8.32 1.25 -15.32
C VAL A 22 -7.24 1.46 -14.26
N CYS A 23 -7.62 1.41 -12.97
CA CYS A 23 -6.67 1.52 -11.87
C CYS A 23 -6.04 0.16 -11.56
N THR A 24 -5.13 -0.27 -12.43
CA THR A 24 -4.34 -1.50 -12.30
C THR A 24 -3.06 -1.23 -11.48
N PRO A 25 -2.30 -2.27 -11.06
CA PRO A 25 -0.98 -2.07 -10.44
C PRO A 25 -0.05 -1.22 -11.29
N THR A 26 -0.07 -1.42 -12.61
CA THR A 26 0.70 -0.61 -13.57
C THR A 26 0.26 0.86 -13.55
N HIS A 27 -1.04 1.13 -13.48
CA HIS A 27 -1.56 2.51 -13.40
C HIS A 27 -1.12 3.25 -12.13
N LEU A 28 -1.08 2.56 -10.99
CA LEU A 28 -0.53 3.13 -9.74
C LEU A 28 0.96 3.45 -9.88
N ALA A 29 1.74 2.55 -10.51
CA ALA A 29 3.16 2.76 -10.78
C ALA A 29 3.38 3.95 -11.72
N GLU A 30 2.64 4.04 -12.83
CA GLU A 30 2.70 5.17 -13.77
C GLU A 30 2.32 6.50 -13.11
N THR A 31 1.34 6.47 -12.20
CA THR A 31 0.97 7.66 -11.40
C THR A 31 2.13 8.12 -10.51
N ALA A 32 2.81 7.20 -9.82
CA ALA A 32 3.97 7.53 -9.00
C ALA A 32 5.14 8.09 -9.84
N VAL A 33 5.42 7.50 -11.00
CA VAL A 33 6.43 7.99 -11.96
C VAL A 33 6.09 9.40 -12.43
N LYS A 34 4.82 9.65 -12.76
CA LYS A 34 4.37 10.98 -13.17
C LYS A 34 4.55 12.02 -12.07
N LEU A 35 4.18 11.67 -10.82
CA LEU A 35 4.40 12.55 -9.67
C LEU A 35 5.88 12.91 -9.50
N ALA A 36 6.77 11.93 -9.64
CA ALA A 36 8.22 12.17 -9.56
C ALA A 36 8.74 13.05 -10.71
N ALA A 37 8.19 12.90 -11.91
CA ALA A 37 8.54 13.75 -13.05
C ALA A 37 8.08 15.21 -12.88
N GLU A 38 6.93 15.43 -12.23
CA GLU A 38 6.36 16.77 -11.99
C GLU A 38 6.96 17.47 -10.74
N HIS A 39 7.55 16.70 -9.82
CA HIS A 39 8.07 17.20 -8.55
C HIS A 39 9.52 16.77 -8.31
N PRO A 40 10.52 17.64 -8.54
CA PRO A 40 11.95 17.30 -8.43
C PRO A 40 12.39 16.80 -7.03
N THR A 41 11.57 17.01 -6.00
CA THR A 41 11.81 16.50 -4.64
C THR A 41 11.40 15.05 -4.45
N LEU A 42 10.72 14.46 -5.45
CA LEU A 42 10.30 13.07 -5.46
C LEU A 42 11.19 12.21 -6.36
N HIS A 43 11.59 11.06 -5.87
CA HIS A 43 12.33 10.05 -6.62
C HIS A 43 11.55 8.74 -6.61
N CYS A 44 11.18 8.25 -7.79
CA CYS A 44 10.39 7.03 -7.94
C CYS A 44 11.27 5.87 -8.42
N LYS A 45 11.08 4.71 -7.82
CA LYS A 45 11.61 3.43 -8.27
C LYS A 45 10.48 2.42 -8.31
N ILE A 46 10.34 1.75 -9.44
CA ILE A 46 9.40 0.63 -9.59
C ILE A 46 10.20 -0.66 -9.59
N MET A 47 9.77 -1.61 -8.79
CA MET A 47 10.31 -2.97 -8.78
C MET A 47 9.30 -3.91 -9.40
N GLU A 48 9.76 -4.64 -10.40
CA GLU A 48 9.02 -5.65 -11.12
C GLU A 48 9.00 -6.98 -10.36
N GLU A 49 8.17 -7.93 -10.78
CA GLU A 49 8.07 -9.26 -10.13
C GLU A 49 9.42 -9.96 -10.03
N THR A 50 10.25 -9.89 -11.07
CA THR A 50 11.61 -10.46 -11.05
C THR A 50 12.52 -9.82 -9.98
N ASP A 51 12.38 -8.50 -9.75
CA ASP A 51 13.12 -7.84 -8.68
C ASP A 51 12.65 -8.33 -7.31
N MET A 52 11.34 -8.50 -7.14
CA MET A 52 10.73 -9.00 -5.91
C MET A 52 11.09 -10.47 -5.65
N GLU A 53 11.13 -11.31 -6.70
CA GLU A 53 11.63 -12.70 -6.63
C GLU A 53 13.07 -12.75 -6.11
N ASN A 54 13.96 -11.93 -6.69
CA ASN A 54 15.35 -11.83 -6.29
C ASN A 54 15.53 -11.35 -4.84
N MET A 55 14.57 -10.59 -4.32
CA MET A 55 14.54 -10.15 -2.92
C MET A 55 13.86 -11.15 -1.97
N GLY A 56 13.28 -12.24 -2.50
CA GLY A 56 12.62 -13.26 -1.70
C GLY A 56 11.24 -12.86 -1.18
N MET A 57 10.52 -11.99 -1.88
CA MET A 57 9.16 -11.54 -1.53
C MET A 57 8.09 -12.57 -1.92
N GLY A 58 8.25 -13.80 -1.48
CA GLY A 58 7.36 -14.90 -1.84
C GLY A 58 5.95 -14.78 -1.27
N SER A 59 5.77 -14.08 -0.15
CA SER A 59 4.45 -13.80 0.41
C SER A 59 3.67 -12.83 -0.48
N PHE A 60 4.28 -11.73 -0.90
CA PHE A 60 3.66 -10.78 -1.81
C PHE A 60 3.34 -11.42 -3.17
N LEU A 61 4.32 -12.08 -3.79
CA LEU A 61 4.17 -12.69 -5.11
C LEU A 61 3.13 -13.83 -5.13
N SER A 62 2.88 -14.49 -3.99
CA SER A 62 1.83 -15.50 -3.92
C SER A 62 0.44 -14.97 -4.23
N VAL A 63 0.19 -13.69 -3.93
CA VAL A 63 -1.09 -13.04 -4.21
C VAL A 63 -1.24 -12.72 -5.69
N SER A 64 -0.16 -12.32 -6.37
CA SER A 64 -0.19 -11.93 -7.79
C SER A 64 -0.35 -13.08 -8.76
N GLN A 65 -0.07 -14.33 -8.35
CA GLN A 65 -0.04 -15.50 -9.23
C GLN A 65 -1.33 -15.76 -10.01
N GLY A 66 -2.47 -15.34 -9.49
CA GLY A 66 -3.77 -15.47 -10.13
C GLY A 66 -4.11 -14.34 -11.11
N SER A 67 -3.29 -13.30 -11.20
CA SER A 67 -3.54 -12.16 -12.09
C SER A 67 -2.66 -12.20 -13.34
N ARG A 68 -3.15 -11.63 -14.42
CA ARG A 68 -2.36 -11.32 -15.63
C ARG A 68 -1.80 -9.90 -15.60
N GLN A 69 -2.21 -9.08 -14.65
CA GLN A 69 -1.61 -7.79 -14.36
C GLN A 69 -0.35 -8.02 -13.52
N PRO A 70 0.83 -7.56 -13.97
CA PRO A 70 2.05 -7.75 -13.19
C PRO A 70 1.99 -6.97 -11.89
N ALA A 71 2.39 -7.61 -10.78
CA ALA A 71 2.54 -6.92 -9.51
C ALA A 71 3.67 -5.88 -9.58
N LYS A 72 3.56 -4.83 -8.78
CA LYS A 72 4.55 -3.75 -8.67
C LYS A 72 4.80 -3.44 -7.20
N LEU A 73 6.06 -3.33 -6.81
CA LEU A 73 6.39 -2.64 -5.56
C LEU A 73 6.88 -1.23 -5.92
N ILE A 74 6.12 -0.23 -5.54
CA ILE A 74 6.37 1.17 -5.84
C ILE A 74 7.08 1.80 -4.65
N GLU A 75 8.26 2.35 -4.87
CA GLU A 75 9.03 3.13 -3.90
C GLU A 75 9.07 4.58 -4.37
N LEU A 76 8.53 5.50 -3.55
CA LEU A 76 8.55 6.93 -3.84
C LEU A 76 9.17 7.66 -2.66
N LYS A 77 10.33 8.29 -2.89
CA LYS A 77 11.10 9.01 -1.85
C LYS A 77 10.92 10.51 -1.99
N TYR A 78 10.64 11.17 -0.89
CA TYR A 78 10.74 12.59 -0.72
C TYR A 78 11.90 12.90 0.23
N SER A 79 12.81 13.79 -0.19
CA SER A 79 13.98 14.16 0.59
C SER A 79 14.14 15.67 0.63
N GLN A 80 13.97 16.25 1.79
CA GLN A 80 14.18 17.68 2.07
C GLN A 80 14.75 17.92 3.49
N SER A 81 15.10 16.86 4.22
CA SER A 81 15.77 17.03 5.50
C SER A 81 17.11 17.77 5.31
N GLN A 82 17.26 18.88 6.01
CA GLN A 82 18.51 19.62 6.07
C GLN A 82 19.41 19.18 7.23
N VAL A 83 18.87 18.32 8.09
CA VAL A 83 19.58 17.79 9.26
C VAL A 83 20.15 16.42 8.89
N GLY A 84 21.46 16.35 8.74
CA GLY A 84 22.15 15.09 8.47
C GLY A 84 21.86 14.06 9.59
N GLY A 85 21.46 12.84 9.20
CA GLY A 85 21.20 11.75 10.12
C GLY A 85 19.75 11.65 10.63
N GLN A 86 18.83 12.48 10.16
CA GLN A 86 17.41 12.28 10.46
C GLN A 86 16.91 11.00 9.78
N LYS A 87 16.25 10.15 10.57
CA LYS A 87 15.63 8.94 10.05
C LYS A 87 14.33 9.27 9.29
N PRO A 88 14.03 8.58 8.18
CA PRO A 88 12.83 8.84 7.43
C PRO A 88 11.58 8.31 8.13
N ILE A 89 10.43 8.89 7.79
CA ILE A 89 9.12 8.32 8.02
C ILE A 89 8.79 7.42 6.82
N VAL A 90 8.37 6.19 7.06
CA VAL A 90 7.93 5.29 5.99
C VAL A 90 6.40 5.16 6.01
N LEU A 91 5.78 5.39 4.87
CA LEU A 91 4.35 5.17 4.65
C LEU A 91 4.18 3.92 3.79
N VAL A 92 3.41 2.96 4.25
CA VAL A 92 3.08 1.75 3.48
C VAL A 92 1.61 1.79 3.12
N GLY A 93 1.28 1.61 1.84
CA GLY A 93 -0.10 1.65 1.36
C GLY A 93 -0.53 0.36 0.70
N LYS A 94 -1.52 -0.36 1.25
CA LYS A 94 -2.12 -1.54 0.58
C LYS A 94 -2.64 -1.14 -0.80
N GLY A 95 -2.18 -1.84 -1.83
CA GLY A 95 -2.50 -1.55 -3.23
C GLY A 95 -3.12 -2.73 -3.98
N VAL A 96 -4.09 -3.42 -3.38
CA VAL A 96 -4.86 -4.46 -4.09
C VAL A 96 -5.90 -3.76 -4.96
N THR A 97 -5.62 -3.66 -6.26
CA THR A 97 -6.43 -2.86 -7.19
C THR A 97 -7.76 -3.51 -7.54
N PHE A 98 -7.87 -4.81 -7.37
CA PHE A 98 -9.13 -5.55 -7.32
C PHE A 98 -8.95 -6.81 -6.48
N ASP A 99 -9.84 -7.03 -5.53
CA ASP A 99 -9.83 -8.19 -4.64
C ASP A 99 -11.08 -9.05 -4.85
N SER A 100 -10.93 -10.15 -5.58
CA SER A 100 -11.99 -11.15 -5.72
C SER A 100 -12.03 -12.16 -4.56
N GLY A 101 -11.02 -12.14 -3.67
CA GLY A 101 -10.74 -13.17 -2.69
C GLY A 101 -9.81 -14.28 -3.20
N GLY A 102 -9.50 -14.30 -4.50
CA GLY A 102 -8.73 -15.39 -5.12
C GLY A 102 -9.54 -16.70 -5.16
N ILE A 103 -8.89 -17.82 -4.85
CA ILE A 103 -9.56 -19.14 -4.77
C ILE A 103 -10.61 -19.17 -3.65
N SER A 104 -10.39 -18.48 -2.54
CA SER A 104 -11.41 -18.24 -1.50
C SER A 104 -12.36 -17.12 -1.94
N LEU A 105 -13.10 -17.35 -3.04
CA LEU A 105 -13.87 -16.37 -3.77
C LEU A 105 -14.93 -15.68 -2.91
N LYS A 106 -14.96 -14.35 -2.94
CA LYS A 106 -16.00 -13.54 -2.30
C LYS A 106 -17.38 -13.79 -2.93
N PRO A 107 -18.47 -13.58 -2.19
CA PRO A 107 -19.80 -13.49 -2.79
C PRO A 107 -19.86 -12.41 -3.85
N GLY A 108 -20.63 -12.62 -4.94
CA GLY A 108 -20.76 -11.62 -6.02
C GLY A 108 -21.43 -10.31 -5.59
N ALA A 109 -22.23 -10.32 -4.51
CA ALA A 109 -22.88 -9.13 -3.98
C ALA A 109 -21.82 -8.14 -3.46
N ALA A 110 -21.84 -6.89 -3.95
CA ALA A 110 -20.90 -5.82 -3.61
C ALA A 110 -19.42 -6.12 -3.96
N MET A 111 -19.12 -7.14 -4.79
CA MET A 111 -17.76 -7.40 -5.23
C MET A 111 -17.18 -6.25 -6.09
N ASP A 112 -18.01 -5.47 -6.75
CA ASP A 112 -17.61 -4.26 -7.50
C ASP A 112 -17.00 -3.17 -6.61
N GLU A 113 -17.31 -3.17 -5.31
CA GLU A 113 -16.69 -2.29 -4.32
C GLU A 113 -15.23 -2.70 -4.01
N MET A 114 -14.81 -3.89 -4.40
CA MET A 114 -13.42 -4.34 -4.19
C MET A 114 -12.40 -3.61 -5.08
N LYS A 115 -12.83 -2.72 -5.95
CA LYS A 115 -11.97 -1.70 -6.59
C LYS A 115 -11.37 -0.73 -5.58
N TYR A 116 -11.98 -0.56 -4.41
CA TYR A 116 -11.50 0.32 -3.33
C TYR A 116 -10.41 -0.31 -2.46
N ASP A 117 -10.06 -1.58 -2.68
CA ASP A 117 -9.09 -2.30 -1.86
C ASP A 117 -7.63 -1.83 -2.05
N MET A 118 -7.47 -0.78 -2.81
CA MET A 118 -6.26 0.01 -2.98
C MET A 118 -6.33 1.41 -2.32
N GLY A 119 -7.28 1.62 -1.42
CA GLY A 119 -7.47 2.90 -0.72
C GLY A 119 -6.25 3.32 0.08
N GLY A 120 -5.48 2.36 0.64
CA GLY A 120 -4.20 2.62 1.29
C GLY A 120 -3.16 3.21 0.32
N ALA A 121 -2.99 2.59 -0.84
CA ALA A 121 -2.09 3.08 -1.90
C ALA A 121 -2.49 4.47 -2.38
N ALA A 122 -3.79 4.70 -2.60
CA ALA A 122 -4.32 5.98 -3.02
C ALA A 122 -4.05 7.08 -2.00
N SER A 123 -4.26 6.79 -0.71
CA SER A 123 -3.99 7.69 0.40
C SER A 123 -2.50 8.05 0.48
N VAL A 124 -1.62 7.06 0.35
CA VAL A 124 -0.17 7.28 0.37
C VAL A 124 0.28 8.14 -0.81
N LEU A 125 -0.20 7.88 -2.06
CA LEU A 125 0.13 8.72 -3.22
C LEU A 125 -0.38 10.14 -3.07
N GLY A 126 -1.60 10.32 -2.54
CA GLY A 126 -2.17 11.63 -2.23
C GLY A 126 -1.35 12.38 -1.18
N THR A 127 -0.89 11.69 -0.14
CA THR A 127 -0.01 12.25 0.90
C THR A 127 1.34 12.67 0.31
N MET A 128 1.95 11.85 -0.55
CA MET A 128 3.21 12.20 -1.20
C MET A 128 3.09 13.41 -2.12
N LEU A 129 1.98 13.57 -2.84
CA LEU A 129 1.69 14.78 -3.62
C LEU A 129 1.54 16.01 -2.71
N THR A 130 0.85 15.87 -1.58
CA THR A 130 0.70 16.94 -0.59
C THR A 130 2.07 17.37 -0.06
N ILE A 131 2.89 16.41 0.37
CA ILE A 131 4.25 16.63 0.90
C ILE A 131 5.13 17.32 -0.15
N ALA A 132 5.12 16.86 -1.39
CA ALA A 132 5.90 17.46 -2.48
C ALA A 132 5.52 18.91 -2.75
N LYS A 133 4.26 19.29 -2.55
CA LYS A 133 3.78 20.68 -2.71
C LYS A 133 4.05 21.54 -1.48
N MET A 134 3.92 21.00 -0.28
CA MET A 134 4.15 21.73 0.99
C MET A 134 5.62 21.88 1.31
N ARG A 135 6.48 20.95 0.89
CA ARG A 135 7.92 20.91 1.09
C ARG A 135 8.35 21.00 2.56
N PRO A 136 7.80 20.18 3.46
CA PRO A 136 8.28 20.13 4.83
C PRO A 136 9.73 19.64 4.90
N ALA A 137 10.47 20.06 5.94
CA ALA A 137 11.88 19.70 6.15
C ALA A 137 12.01 18.29 6.80
N VAL A 138 11.46 17.28 6.17
CA VAL A 138 11.48 15.87 6.59
C VAL A 138 11.81 14.97 5.42
N ASP A 139 12.27 13.75 5.69
CA ASP A 139 12.40 12.70 4.68
C ASP A 139 11.27 11.69 4.83
N VAL A 140 10.58 11.40 3.73
CA VAL A 140 9.45 10.46 3.71
C VAL A 140 9.63 9.45 2.58
N ILE A 141 9.38 8.18 2.87
CA ILE A 141 9.44 7.10 1.89
C ILE A 141 8.06 6.44 1.83
N ALA A 142 7.48 6.40 0.66
CA ALA A 142 6.26 5.64 0.41
C ALA A 142 6.61 4.30 -0.22
N LEU A 143 5.98 3.23 0.27
CA LEU A 143 6.05 1.88 -0.26
C LEU A 143 4.63 1.40 -0.57
N ILE A 144 4.39 1.00 -1.80
CA ILE A 144 3.06 0.56 -2.23
C ILE A 144 3.21 -0.82 -2.90
N PRO A 145 2.90 -1.90 -2.17
CA PRO A 145 2.74 -3.22 -2.78
C PRO A 145 1.43 -3.24 -3.57
N ALA A 146 1.52 -3.21 -4.90
CA ALA A 146 0.39 -3.14 -5.81
C ALA A 146 0.20 -4.46 -6.55
N THR A 147 -0.99 -5.04 -6.49
CA THR A 147 -1.36 -6.31 -7.14
C THR A 147 -2.87 -6.41 -7.35
N GLU A 148 -3.31 -7.44 -8.05
CA GLU A 148 -4.69 -7.95 -8.01
C GLU A 148 -4.72 -9.29 -7.29
N ASN A 149 -5.85 -9.64 -6.69
CA ASN A 149 -6.12 -10.96 -6.12
C ASN A 149 -7.26 -11.63 -6.90
N LEU A 150 -6.91 -12.52 -7.82
CA LEU A 150 -7.85 -13.17 -8.74
C LEU A 150 -7.73 -14.69 -8.71
N PRO A 151 -8.83 -15.43 -8.97
CA PRO A 151 -8.79 -16.86 -9.17
C PRO A 151 -8.27 -17.21 -10.56
N ASP A 152 -7.31 -18.11 -10.62
CA ASP A 152 -6.75 -18.64 -11.88
C ASP A 152 -6.15 -20.04 -11.61
N GLY A 153 -5.77 -20.74 -12.66
CA GLY A 153 -5.09 -22.03 -12.53
C GLY A 153 -3.74 -21.96 -11.83
N ASN A 154 -3.09 -20.80 -11.81
CA ASN A 154 -1.82 -20.55 -11.12
C ASN A 154 -2.00 -19.89 -9.74
N ALA A 155 -3.23 -19.50 -9.35
CA ALA A 155 -3.47 -18.81 -8.09
C ALA A 155 -3.07 -19.66 -6.88
N SER A 156 -2.63 -18.99 -5.82
CA SER A 156 -2.41 -19.63 -4.51
C SER A 156 -3.69 -20.28 -3.99
N LYS A 157 -3.54 -21.40 -3.34
CA LYS A 157 -4.65 -22.21 -2.80
C LYS A 157 -4.60 -22.23 -1.28
N PRO A 158 -5.73 -22.32 -0.59
CA PRO A 158 -5.74 -22.62 0.83
C PRO A 158 -4.92 -23.88 1.14
N GLY A 159 -4.01 -23.78 2.12
CA GLY A 159 -3.04 -24.81 2.46
C GLY A 159 -1.67 -24.65 1.80
N ASP A 160 -1.52 -23.77 0.83
CA ASP A 160 -0.20 -23.46 0.25
C ASP A 160 0.72 -22.81 1.31
N ILE A 161 1.99 -23.17 1.27
CA ILE A 161 3.01 -22.60 2.16
C ILE A 161 3.97 -21.77 1.32
N VAL A 162 4.14 -20.50 1.70
CA VAL A 162 5.05 -19.57 1.04
C VAL A 162 6.11 -19.08 2.01
N LYS A 163 7.22 -18.56 1.47
CA LYS A 163 8.29 -17.98 2.27
C LYS A 163 8.32 -16.47 2.06
N SER A 164 8.20 -15.70 3.15
CA SER A 164 8.29 -14.25 3.14
C SER A 164 9.74 -13.77 2.99
N MET A 165 9.91 -12.48 2.68
CA MET A 165 11.20 -11.81 2.59
C MET A 165 11.99 -11.90 3.91
N SER A 166 11.33 -11.93 5.06
CA SER A 166 11.95 -12.11 6.37
C SER A 166 12.48 -13.55 6.61
N GLY A 167 12.20 -14.47 5.68
CA GLY A 167 12.60 -15.88 5.75
C GLY A 167 11.62 -16.78 6.48
N GLN A 168 10.53 -16.26 7.02
CA GLN A 168 9.49 -17.04 7.70
C GLN A 168 8.58 -17.74 6.69
N THR A 169 8.13 -18.94 7.05
CA THR A 169 7.12 -19.67 6.28
C THR A 169 5.72 -19.31 6.75
N ILE A 170 4.82 -19.13 5.80
CA ILE A 170 3.42 -18.73 6.03
C ILE A 170 2.53 -19.78 5.37
N GLU A 171 1.66 -20.43 6.14
CA GLU A 171 0.57 -21.24 5.61
C GLU A 171 -0.63 -20.34 5.28
N ILE A 172 -1.07 -20.34 4.03
CA ILE A 172 -2.19 -19.54 3.55
C ILE A 172 -3.47 -20.37 3.75
N LEU A 173 -4.24 -20.09 4.80
CA LEU A 173 -5.49 -20.79 5.07
C LEU A 173 -6.70 -20.18 4.33
N ASN A 174 -6.59 -18.90 3.95
CA ASN A 174 -7.64 -18.17 3.25
C ASN A 174 -6.99 -17.17 2.30
N THR A 175 -7.22 -17.31 1.00
CA THR A 175 -6.65 -16.41 -0.01
C THR A 175 -7.34 -15.03 -0.05
N ASP A 176 -8.48 -14.86 0.62
CA ASP A 176 -9.14 -13.56 0.87
C ASP A 176 -8.52 -12.79 2.05
N ALA A 177 -7.41 -13.27 2.57
CA ALA A 177 -6.58 -12.57 3.56
C ALA A 177 -5.23 -12.12 2.93
N GLU A 178 -5.26 -11.67 1.70
CA GLU A 178 -4.14 -11.32 0.81
C GLU A 178 -3.40 -10.05 1.28
N GLY A 179 -4.13 -9.09 1.86
CA GLY A 179 -3.56 -7.80 2.28
C GLY A 179 -2.39 -7.97 3.24
N ARG A 180 -2.51 -8.81 4.26
CA ARG A 180 -1.42 -9.11 5.19
C ARG A 180 -0.23 -9.80 4.51
N LEU A 181 -0.45 -10.54 3.43
CA LEU A 181 0.59 -11.23 2.69
C LEU A 181 1.47 -10.26 1.89
N ILE A 182 0.88 -9.25 1.26
CA ILE A 182 1.63 -8.23 0.54
C ILE A 182 2.30 -7.23 1.50
N LEU A 183 1.64 -6.93 2.63
CA LEU A 183 2.15 -5.98 3.61
C LEU A 183 3.36 -6.53 4.38
N CYS A 184 3.40 -7.82 4.74
CA CYS A 184 4.51 -8.36 5.51
C CYS A 184 5.85 -8.23 4.76
N ASP A 185 5.89 -8.45 3.44
CA ASP A 185 7.10 -8.28 2.64
C ASP A 185 7.45 -6.79 2.44
N ALA A 186 6.43 -5.93 2.25
CA ALA A 186 6.64 -4.49 2.15
C ALA A 186 7.17 -3.88 3.46
N LEU A 187 6.67 -4.34 4.61
CA LEU A 187 7.15 -3.91 5.94
C LEU A 187 8.58 -4.39 6.20
N THR A 188 8.91 -5.63 5.84
CA THR A 188 10.29 -6.13 5.90
C THR A 188 11.22 -5.33 4.98
N TYR A 189 10.74 -4.97 3.78
CA TYR A 189 11.49 -4.10 2.87
C TYR A 189 11.74 -2.71 3.45
N ALA A 190 10.79 -2.18 4.22
CA ALA A 190 10.87 -0.86 4.86
C ALA A 190 12.03 -0.77 5.87
N GLU A 191 12.38 -1.85 6.55
CA GLU A 191 13.44 -1.89 7.57
C GLU A 191 14.81 -1.45 7.04
N ARG A 192 15.08 -1.65 5.74
CA ARG A 192 16.35 -1.24 5.10
C ARG A 192 16.64 0.26 5.15
N PHE A 193 15.61 1.07 5.30
CA PHE A 193 15.74 2.52 5.40
C PHE A 193 16.02 2.99 6.83
N ASN A 194 16.06 2.08 7.81
CA ASN A 194 16.21 2.40 9.21
C ASN A 194 15.26 3.52 9.66
N PRO A 195 13.94 3.37 9.44
CA PRO A 195 12.98 4.44 9.67
C PRO A 195 12.83 4.77 11.15
N ASP A 196 12.39 6.00 11.43
CA ASP A 196 11.96 6.40 12.77
C ASP A 196 10.58 5.84 13.08
N VAL A 197 9.69 5.93 12.09
CA VAL A 197 8.29 5.50 12.17
C VAL A 197 7.91 4.80 10.87
N ILE A 198 7.09 3.75 10.99
CA ILE A 198 6.37 3.14 9.86
C ILE A 198 4.88 3.28 10.12
N ILE A 199 4.15 3.87 9.17
CA ILE A 199 2.69 3.98 9.20
C ILE A 199 2.15 3.20 8.01
N ASP A 200 1.37 2.15 8.28
CA ASP A 200 0.73 1.39 7.21
C ASP A 200 -0.76 1.75 7.13
N ILE A 201 -1.27 1.87 5.91
CA ILE A 201 -2.65 2.27 5.61
C ILE A 201 -3.25 1.19 4.70
N ALA A 202 -4.31 0.54 5.20
CA ALA A 202 -4.86 -0.61 4.50
C ALA A 202 -6.37 -0.75 4.71
N THR A 203 -7.09 -1.03 3.64
CA THR A 203 -8.44 -1.59 3.65
C THR A 203 -8.33 -3.08 3.97
N LEU A 204 -8.04 -3.42 5.22
CA LEU A 204 -7.47 -4.73 5.56
C LEU A 204 -8.49 -5.80 5.90
N THR A 205 -9.58 -5.41 6.59
CA THR A 205 -10.57 -6.38 7.08
C THR A 205 -11.95 -5.76 7.28
N GLY A 206 -12.98 -6.45 6.84
CA GLY A 206 -14.38 -6.09 7.14
C GLY A 206 -14.72 -6.13 8.63
N ALA A 207 -13.92 -6.84 9.45
CA ALA A 207 -14.09 -6.83 10.91
C ALA A 207 -13.96 -5.41 11.51
N CYS A 208 -13.18 -4.54 10.90
CA CYS A 208 -13.05 -3.14 11.30
C CYS A 208 -14.39 -2.40 11.16
N VAL A 209 -15.11 -2.61 10.05
CA VAL A 209 -16.43 -2.02 9.81
C VAL A 209 -17.47 -2.59 10.79
N VAL A 210 -17.39 -3.88 11.10
CA VAL A 210 -18.28 -4.52 12.11
C VAL A 210 -18.04 -3.93 13.49
N ALA A 211 -16.78 -3.65 13.85
CA ALA A 211 -16.43 -3.13 15.17
C ALA A 211 -16.69 -1.62 15.34
N LEU A 212 -16.40 -0.82 14.30
CA LEU A 212 -16.35 0.65 14.39
C LEU A 212 -17.42 1.35 13.54
N GLY A 213 -18.13 0.64 12.66
CA GLY A 213 -19.05 1.24 11.69
C GLY A 213 -18.32 1.81 10.46
N ALA A 214 -19.07 2.56 9.65
CA ALA A 214 -18.60 3.03 8.34
C ALA A 214 -17.87 4.39 8.36
N HIS A 215 -17.78 5.04 9.53
CA HIS A 215 -17.27 6.41 9.63
C HIS A 215 -15.96 6.54 10.42
N ALA A 216 -15.55 5.51 11.12
CA ALA A 216 -14.35 5.52 11.92
C ALA A 216 -13.25 4.63 11.30
N THR A 217 -12.03 5.14 11.27
CA THR A 217 -10.84 4.36 10.90
C THR A 217 -10.26 3.70 12.14
N GLY A 218 -9.90 2.41 12.05
CA GLY A 218 -9.21 1.72 13.13
C GLY A 218 -7.74 2.12 13.17
N LEU A 219 -7.27 2.59 14.31
CA LEU A 219 -5.86 2.88 14.56
C LEU A 219 -5.31 1.90 15.60
N LEU A 220 -4.23 1.20 15.25
CA LEU A 220 -3.45 0.34 16.15
C LEU A 220 -2.00 0.80 16.12
N SER A 221 -1.34 0.83 17.28
CA SER A 221 0.05 1.26 17.38
C SER A 221 0.77 0.49 18.49
N ASN A 222 2.08 0.37 18.37
CA ASN A 222 2.98 -0.05 19.43
C ASN A 222 3.69 1.14 20.11
N ASP A 223 3.29 2.38 19.75
CA ASP A 223 3.78 3.64 20.30
C ASP A 223 2.58 4.53 20.65
N ASP A 224 2.34 4.75 21.94
CA ASP A 224 1.18 5.49 22.44
C ASP A 224 1.23 6.97 22.04
N GLN A 225 2.42 7.58 21.99
CA GLN A 225 2.55 8.98 21.60
C GLN A 225 2.24 9.17 20.12
N LEU A 226 2.77 8.30 19.24
CA LEU A 226 2.45 8.32 17.83
C LEU A 226 0.94 8.12 17.58
N SER A 227 0.31 7.24 18.34
CA SER A 227 -1.15 7.03 18.27
C SER A 227 -1.93 8.30 18.61
N LEU A 228 -1.53 9.01 19.65
CA LEU A 228 -2.14 10.29 20.05
C LEU A 228 -1.94 11.35 18.96
N ASP A 229 -0.70 11.52 18.48
CA ASP A 229 -0.36 12.51 17.44
C ASP A 229 -1.17 12.28 16.15
N LEU A 230 -1.31 11.01 15.73
CA LEU A 230 -2.11 10.64 14.54
C LEU A 230 -3.62 10.88 14.76
N THR A 231 -4.11 10.62 15.96
CA THR A 231 -5.51 10.87 16.31
C THR A 231 -5.81 12.38 16.26
N GLU A 232 -4.98 13.20 16.90
CA GLU A 232 -5.12 14.65 16.89
C GLU A 232 -5.05 15.22 15.47
N ALA A 233 -4.12 14.71 14.65
CA ALA A 233 -4.01 15.12 13.26
C ALA A 233 -5.23 14.73 12.39
N GLY A 234 -5.89 13.62 12.73
CA GLY A 234 -7.09 13.15 12.04
C GLY A 234 -8.37 13.88 12.44
N GLU A 235 -8.39 14.51 13.61
CA GLU A 235 -9.53 15.27 14.14
C GLU A 235 -9.45 16.77 13.80
N ALA A 236 -8.31 17.28 13.34
CA ALA A 236 -8.06 18.68 13.00
C ALA A 236 -8.55 19.05 11.59
#